data_e5c5ef025567ca95b52f7c6c5a9cbb23
#
_entry.id   e5c5ef025567ca95b52f7c6c5a9cbb23
#
_cell.length_a   1.000
_cell.length_b   1.000
_cell.length_c   1.000
_cell.angle_alpha   90.00
_cell.angle_beta   90.00
_cell.angle_gamma   90.00
#
_symmetry.space_group_name_H-M   'P 1'
#
loop_
_entity.id
_entity.type
_entity.pdbx_description
1 polymer ?
#
loop_
_entity_poly.entity_id
_entity_poly.type
_entity_poly.pdbx_seq_one_letter_code
_entity_poly.pdbx_strand_id
1 'polypeptide(L)'
;MPRTAQEIIDHADELASRFEQAEPEDLRDATALRVVRDAFLARAEAERDLGDAVVHARHEGHSWASIGAMVGTSGEAARQRYGQAVKAE
;
A
#
# COMPACT_ATOMS: atom_id res chain seq x y z
N MET A 1 -5.62 4.90 18.31
CA MET A 1 -4.34 4.25 18.00
C MET A 1 -4.36 3.74 16.55
N PRO A 2 -3.26 3.86 15.83
CA PRO A 2 -3.22 3.28 14.49
C PRO A 2 -3.31 1.76 14.59
N ARG A 3 -4.09 1.17 13.70
CA ARG A 3 -4.21 -0.28 13.63
C ARG A 3 -2.98 -0.87 12.93
N THR A 4 -2.54 -2.04 13.39
CA THR A 4 -1.47 -2.77 12.72
C THR A 4 -2.00 -3.33 11.40
N ALA A 5 -1.08 -3.66 10.48
CA ALA A 5 -1.47 -4.30 9.23
C ALA A 5 -2.21 -5.62 9.49
N GLN A 6 -1.80 -6.37 10.51
CA GLN A 6 -2.44 -7.63 10.86
C GLN A 6 -3.87 -7.42 11.35
N GLU A 7 -4.11 -6.39 12.15
CA GLU A 7 -5.46 -6.06 12.61
C GLU A 7 -6.38 -5.68 11.46
N ILE A 8 -5.87 -4.95 10.48
CA ILE A 8 -6.63 -4.57 9.29
C ILE A 8 -6.98 -5.82 8.48
N ILE A 9 -6.04 -6.73 8.29
CA ILE A 9 -6.24 -7.98 7.56
C ILE A 9 -7.26 -8.87 8.28
N ASP A 10 -7.11 -9.01 9.60
CA ASP A 10 -8.03 -9.82 10.42
C ASP A 10 -9.46 -9.29 10.35
N HIS A 11 -9.62 -7.96 10.42
CA HIS A 11 -10.93 -7.32 10.32
C HIS A 11 -11.55 -7.56 8.95
N ALA A 12 -10.76 -7.45 7.89
CA ALA A 12 -11.24 -7.71 6.52
C ALA A 12 -11.67 -9.17 6.34
N ASP A 13 -10.92 -10.11 6.90
CA ASP A 13 -11.26 -11.54 6.84
C ASP A 13 -12.53 -11.84 7.63
N GLU A 14 -12.72 -11.23 8.79
CA GLU A 14 -13.94 -11.35 9.58
C GLU A 14 -15.16 -10.87 8.82
N LEU A 15 -15.05 -9.70 8.17
CA LEU A 15 -16.13 -9.16 7.35
C LEU A 15 -16.45 -10.09 6.17
N ALA A 16 -15.43 -10.59 5.50
CA ALA A 16 -15.62 -11.53 4.38
C ALA A 16 -16.34 -12.79 4.83
N SER A 17 -15.98 -13.33 6.01
CA SER A 17 -16.65 -14.52 6.58
C SER A 17 -18.13 -14.26 6.86
N ARG A 18 -18.46 -13.08 7.37
CA ARG A 18 -19.85 -12.72 7.62
C ARG A 18 -20.66 -12.70 6.33
N PHE A 19 -20.10 -12.14 5.26
CA PHE A 19 -20.76 -12.09 3.96
C PHE A 19 -20.92 -13.49 3.35
N GLU A 20 -19.97 -14.38 3.57
CA GLU A 20 -20.06 -15.75 3.08
C GLU A 20 -21.21 -16.54 3.71
N GLN A 21 -21.62 -16.17 4.92
CA GLN A 21 -22.72 -16.81 5.64
C GLN A 21 -24.08 -16.15 5.36
N ALA A 22 -24.10 -15.10 4.55
CA ALA A 22 -25.29 -14.29 4.31
C ALA A 22 -26.14 -14.86 3.17
N GLU A 23 -27.31 -14.24 2.97
CA GLU A 23 -28.23 -14.58 1.87
C GLU A 23 -27.60 -14.34 0.50
N PRO A 24 -28.11 -14.99 -0.58
CA PRO A 24 -27.50 -14.86 -1.91
C PRO A 24 -27.34 -13.42 -2.42
N GLU A 25 -28.20 -12.51 -2.02
CA GLU A 25 -28.10 -11.08 -2.37
C GLU A 25 -26.85 -10.47 -1.76
N ASP A 26 -26.51 -10.86 -0.53
CA ASP A 26 -25.35 -10.37 0.20
C ASP A 26 -24.06 -10.98 -0.34
N LEU A 27 -24.13 -12.15 -0.98
CA LEU A 27 -22.97 -12.78 -1.61
C LEU A 27 -22.41 -11.91 -2.74
N ARG A 28 -23.27 -11.21 -3.47
CA ARG A 28 -22.80 -10.26 -4.49
C ARG A 28 -22.02 -9.12 -3.87
N ASP A 29 -22.51 -8.62 -2.74
CA ASP A 29 -21.80 -7.57 -1.99
C ASP A 29 -20.47 -8.07 -1.45
N ALA A 30 -20.42 -9.31 -0.96
CA ALA A 30 -19.20 -9.93 -0.49
C ALA A 30 -18.16 -10.06 -1.61
N THR A 31 -18.60 -10.44 -2.81
CA THR A 31 -17.72 -10.53 -3.97
C THR A 31 -17.13 -9.17 -4.32
N ALA A 32 -17.96 -8.14 -4.35
CA ALA A 32 -17.49 -6.77 -4.62
C ALA A 32 -16.49 -6.31 -3.55
N LEU A 33 -16.73 -6.62 -2.29
CA LEU A 33 -15.82 -6.27 -1.20
C LEU A 33 -14.48 -7.01 -1.30
N ARG A 34 -14.50 -8.26 -1.77
CA ARG A 34 -13.25 -8.99 -2.01
C ARG A 34 -12.43 -8.34 -3.12
N VAL A 35 -13.07 -7.86 -4.16
CA VAL A 35 -12.38 -7.12 -5.23
C VAL A 35 -11.73 -5.86 -4.66
N VAL A 36 -12.42 -5.14 -3.78
CA VAL A 36 -11.84 -3.97 -3.10
C VAL A 36 -10.63 -4.38 -2.25
N ARG A 37 -10.76 -5.46 -1.48
CA ARG A 37 -9.65 -5.94 -0.67
C ARG A 37 -8.44 -6.33 -1.52
N ASP A 38 -8.67 -7.04 -2.62
CA ASP A 38 -7.60 -7.47 -3.50
C ASP A 38 -6.88 -6.27 -4.13
N ALA A 39 -7.62 -5.26 -4.55
CA ALA A 39 -7.06 -4.03 -5.08
C ALA A 39 -6.25 -3.28 -4.02
N PHE A 40 -6.74 -3.24 -2.79
CA PHE A 40 -6.02 -2.62 -1.68
C PHE A 40 -4.68 -3.33 -1.41
N LEU A 41 -4.68 -4.66 -1.40
CA LEU A 41 -3.46 -5.44 -1.19
C LEU A 41 -2.46 -5.25 -2.34
N ALA A 42 -2.96 -5.21 -3.58
CA ALA A 42 -2.12 -4.95 -4.74
C ALA A 42 -1.49 -3.55 -4.67
N ARG A 43 -2.24 -2.58 -4.22
CA ARG A 43 -1.74 -1.22 -4.02
C ARG A 43 -0.65 -1.19 -2.94
N ALA A 44 -0.87 -1.90 -1.83
CA ALA A 44 0.12 -1.96 -0.75
C ALA A 44 1.43 -2.60 -1.23
N GLU A 45 1.34 -3.63 -2.05
CA GLU A 45 2.52 -4.26 -2.64
C GLU A 45 3.24 -3.31 -3.60
N ALA A 46 2.49 -2.61 -4.46
CA ALA A 46 3.06 -1.62 -5.37
C ALA A 46 3.75 -0.48 -4.61
N GLU A 47 3.21 -0.06 -3.48
CA GLU A 47 3.84 0.96 -2.63
C GLU A 47 5.17 0.48 -2.06
N ARG A 48 5.27 -0.78 -1.65
CA ARG A 48 6.53 -1.36 -1.20
C ARG A 48 7.55 -1.41 -2.33
N ASP A 49 7.13 -1.86 -3.50
CA ASP A 49 7.99 -1.91 -4.68
C ASP A 49 8.51 -0.53 -5.05
N LEU A 50 7.64 0.48 -4.96
CA LEU A 50 8.02 1.87 -5.22
C LEU A 50 9.04 2.35 -4.19
N GLY A 51 8.84 2.05 -2.91
CA GLY A 51 9.80 2.40 -1.87
C GLY A 51 11.17 1.77 -2.12
N ASP A 52 11.19 0.48 -2.48
CA ASP A 52 12.44 -0.23 -2.79
C ASP A 52 13.13 0.38 -4.01
N ALA A 53 12.37 0.76 -5.03
CA ALA A 53 12.92 1.40 -6.22
C ALA A 53 13.54 2.76 -5.90
N VAL A 54 12.91 3.53 -5.00
CA VAL A 54 13.44 4.82 -4.55
C VAL A 54 14.76 4.62 -3.80
N VAL A 55 14.82 3.64 -2.90
CA VAL A 55 16.05 3.31 -2.17
C VAL A 55 17.17 2.97 -3.18
N HIS A 56 16.86 2.13 -4.14
CA HIS A 56 17.82 1.75 -5.19
C HIS A 56 18.29 2.97 -5.98
N ALA A 57 17.38 3.84 -6.38
CA ALA A 57 17.74 5.06 -7.13
C ALA A 57 18.66 5.97 -6.32
N ARG A 58 18.42 6.10 -5.02
CA ARG A 58 19.30 6.90 -4.17
C ARG A 58 20.70 6.28 -4.06
N HIS A 59 20.79 4.96 -3.96
CA HIS A 59 22.08 4.26 -3.94
C HIS A 59 22.83 4.42 -5.26
N GLU A 60 22.11 4.55 -6.37
CA GLU A 60 22.69 4.83 -7.67
C GLU A 60 23.09 6.29 -7.84
N GLY A 61 22.80 7.15 -6.88
CA GLY A 61 23.23 8.54 -6.88
C GLY A 61 22.22 9.53 -7.44
N HIS A 62 20.99 9.11 -7.70
CA HIS A 62 19.96 10.03 -8.20
C HIS A 62 19.51 10.98 -7.09
N SER A 63 19.26 12.24 -7.46
CA SER A 63 18.82 13.26 -6.51
C SER A 63 17.36 13.08 -6.12
N TRP A 64 17.01 13.63 -4.97
CA TRP A 64 15.60 13.67 -4.56
C TRP A 64 14.74 14.44 -5.56
N ALA A 65 15.28 15.47 -6.19
CA ALA A 65 14.56 16.22 -7.21
C ALA A 65 14.20 15.33 -8.41
N SER A 66 15.15 14.54 -8.88
CA SER A 66 14.91 13.58 -9.98
C SER A 66 13.89 12.52 -9.61
N ILE A 67 14.01 11.96 -8.40
CA ILE A 67 13.09 10.94 -7.90
C ILE A 67 11.69 11.54 -7.74
N GLY A 68 11.59 12.74 -7.15
CA GLY A 68 10.31 13.43 -6.99
C GLY A 68 9.62 13.66 -8.32
N ALA A 69 10.38 14.05 -9.36
CA ALA A 69 9.82 14.25 -10.68
C ALA A 69 9.18 12.98 -11.25
N MET A 70 9.76 11.81 -10.95
CA MET A 70 9.22 10.53 -11.43
C MET A 70 7.90 10.16 -10.76
N VAL A 71 7.71 10.56 -9.52
CA VAL A 71 6.49 10.23 -8.76
C VAL A 71 5.51 11.40 -8.66
N GLY A 72 5.77 12.48 -9.40
CA GLY A 72 4.85 13.62 -9.50
C GLY A 72 4.86 14.54 -8.29
N THR A 73 5.98 14.63 -7.59
CA THR A 73 6.08 15.49 -6.42
C THR A 73 7.42 16.25 -6.40
N SER A 74 7.60 17.13 -5.41
CA SER A 74 8.88 17.81 -5.21
C SER A 74 9.92 16.85 -4.63
N GLY A 75 11.19 17.20 -4.78
CA GLY A 75 12.28 16.44 -4.17
C GLY A 75 12.16 16.40 -2.66
N GLU A 76 11.76 17.51 -2.04
CA GLU A 76 11.59 17.58 -0.58
C GLU A 76 10.46 16.66 -0.11
N ALA A 77 9.34 16.64 -0.83
CA ALA A 77 8.24 15.72 -0.49
C ALA A 77 8.68 14.25 -0.63
N ALA A 78 9.44 13.92 -1.67
CA ALA A 78 9.97 12.57 -1.85
C ALA A 78 10.93 12.21 -0.71
N ARG A 79 11.80 13.13 -0.31
CA ARG A 79 12.72 12.92 0.80
C ARG A 79 11.97 12.67 2.10
N GLN A 80 10.93 13.43 2.37
CA GLN A 80 10.13 13.25 3.58
C GLN A 80 9.44 11.89 3.58
N ARG A 81 8.94 11.45 2.44
CA ARG A 81 8.20 10.19 2.35
C ARG A 81 9.12 8.96 2.40
N TYR A 82 10.25 9.00 1.72
CA TYR A 82 11.11 7.82 1.54
C TYR A 82 12.46 7.89 2.26
N GLY A 83 12.77 9.03 2.86
CA GLY A 83 14.08 9.24 3.46
C GLY A 83 14.41 8.26 4.59
N GLN A 84 13.41 7.86 5.37
CA GLN A 84 13.61 6.88 6.44
C GLN A 84 14.00 5.51 5.89
N ALA A 85 13.35 5.09 4.81
CA ALA A 85 13.66 3.82 4.17
C ALA A 85 15.09 3.80 3.62
N VAL A 86 15.53 4.92 3.04
CA VAL A 86 16.89 5.05 2.53
C VAL A 86 17.89 4.95 3.67
N LYS A 87 17.63 5.61 4.81
CA LYS A 87 18.52 5.58 5.97
C LYS A 87 18.58 4.20 6.62
N ALA A 88 17.49 3.42 6.54
CA ALA A 88 17.42 2.10 7.14
C ALA A 88 18.25 1.06 6.38
N GLU A 89 18.60 1.34 5.14
CA GLU A 89 19.48 0.47 4.34
C GLU A 89 20.97 0.70 4.73
#